data_7e3f43c1e34f8c46eccf0a434add419a
#
_entry.id   7e3f43c1e34f8c46eccf0a434add419a
#
_cell.length_a   1.000
_cell.length_b   1.000
_cell.length_c   1.000
_cell.angle_alpha   90.00
_cell.angle_beta   90.00
_cell.angle_gamma   90.00
#
_symmetry.space_group_name_H-M   'P 1'
#
loop_
_entity.id
_entity.type
_entity.pdbx_description
1 polymer ?
#
loop_
_entity_poly.entity_id
_entity_poly.type
_entity_poly.pdbx_seq_one_letter_code
_entity_poly.pdbx_strand_id
1 'polypeptide(L)'
;MKLASHHLIDILKEVFHHQAPHQALVVFDTQSELSRLLSDAYKVALPKAQFIDFDLHSPEQIHAEFAKLQASDLVVLVQSTNFRLEAFRIRVELVKRDLKVIEHPHLSRMVGDEVAVYVDALAYDGAYFRGVGQGLKTIIDSAKGGVLDSGGATHPGARLVFGSAFESAKLNVGDYRAMPNTGGQFPIGEVFTEAQNLEAVNGRVRIFAFGDTNSC
;
A
#
# COMPACT_ATOMS: atom_id res chain seq x y z
N MET A 1 -17.86 0.03 -8.63
CA MET A 1 -17.68 1.51 -8.50
C MET A 1 -18.18 2.07 -7.17
N LYS A 2 -19.45 2.00 -6.79
CA LYS A 2 -19.96 2.60 -5.52
C LYS A 2 -19.20 2.11 -4.27
N LEU A 3 -18.88 0.81 -4.17
CA LEU A 3 -18.12 0.25 -3.07
C LEU A 3 -16.69 0.78 -3.05
N ALA A 4 -16.00 0.76 -4.19
CA ALA A 4 -14.64 1.28 -4.29
C ALA A 4 -14.57 2.76 -3.88
N SER A 5 -15.47 3.63 -4.38
CA SER A 5 -15.47 5.04 -3.97
C SER A 5 -15.74 5.24 -2.48
N HIS A 6 -16.58 4.39 -1.86
CA HIS A 6 -16.79 4.43 -0.41
C HIS A 6 -15.51 4.10 0.36
N HIS A 7 -14.84 3.00 0.02
CA HIS A 7 -13.58 2.63 0.67
C HIS A 7 -12.48 3.68 0.46
N LEU A 8 -12.40 4.27 -0.74
CA LEU A 8 -11.43 5.34 -0.99
C LEU A 8 -11.72 6.60 -0.16
N ILE A 9 -12.98 6.97 0.05
CA ILE A 9 -13.35 8.07 0.95
C ILE A 9 -12.91 7.77 2.38
N ASP A 10 -13.11 6.55 2.86
CA ASP A 10 -12.67 6.15 4.20
C ASP A 10 -11.14 6.19 4.32
N ILE A 11 -10.40 5.71 3.32
CA ILE A 11 -8.94 5.80 3.28
C ILE A 11 -8.49 7.27 3.32
N LEU A 12 -9.06 8.13 2.50
CA LEU A 12 -8.71 9.55 2.47
C LEU A 12 -8.93 10.22 3.83
N LYS A 13 -10.01 9.87 4.51
CA LYS A 13 -10.38 10.40 5.82
C LYS A 13 -9.57 9.77 6.96
N GLU A 14 -9.58 8.45 7.07
CA GLU A 14 -9.08 7.73 8.24
C GLU A 14 -7.56 7.52 8.22
N VAL A 15 -6.97 7.37 7.02
CA VAL A 15 -5.53 7.12 6.84
C VAL A 15 -4.76 8.42 6.66
N PHE A 16 -5.22 9.30 5.77
CA PHE A 16 -4.48 10.50 5.36
C PHE A 16 -4.99 11.78 6.02
N HIS A 17 -6.21 11.77 6.56
CA HIS A 17 -6.89 12.97 7.06
C HIS A 17 -6.85 14.10 5.99
N HIS A 18 -7.11 13.68 4.72
CA HIS A 18 -7.07 14.60 3.59
C HIS A 18 -8.29 15.52 3.59
N GLN A 19 -8.05 16.82 3.66
CA GLN A 19 -9.08 17.85 3.69
C GLN A 19 -8.53 19.19 3.19
N ALA A 20 -9.42 20.14 2.90
CA ALA A 20 -9.02 21.49 2.56
C ALA A 20 -8.10 22.08 3.66
N PRO A 21 -7.09 22.90 3.29
CA PRO A 21 -6.86 23.47 1.95
C PRO A 21 -6.04 22.59 1.01
N HIS A 22 -5.60 21.38 1.44
CA HIS A 22 -4.73 20.53 0.65
C HIS A 22 -5.37 20.08 -0.67
N GLN A 23 -4.59 20.15 -1.74
CA GLN A 23 -4.98 19.71 -3.07
C GLN A 23 -4.72 18.21 -3.25
N ALA A 24 -5.34 17.63 -4.28
CA ALA A 24 -5.07 16.28 -4.71
C ALA A 24 -4.81 16.23 -6.21
N LEU A 25 -3.83 15.41 -6.61
CA LEU A 25 -3.50 15.09 -7.99
C LEU A 25 -3.58 13.57 -8.17
N VAL A 26 -4.37 13.11 -9.11
CA VAL A 26 -4.49 11.68 -9.47
C VAL A 26 -3.81 11.45 -10.82
N VAL A 27 -2.74 10.68 -10.82
CA VAL A 27 -2.08 10.20 -12.04
C VAL A 27 -2.51 8.76 -12.27
N PHE A 28 -3.07 8.47 -13.42
CA PHE A 28 -3.69 7.18 -13.71
C PHE A 28 -3.41 6.73 -15.12
N ASP A 29 -3.57 5.44 -15.38
CA ASP A 29 -3.75 4.87 -16.72
C ASP A 29 -5.10 4.19 -16.84
N THR A 30 -5.43 3.75 -18.05
CA THR A 30 -6.69 3.04 -18.35
C THR A 30 -6.45 1.66 -18.98
N GLN A 31 -5.25 1.09 -18.79
CA GLN A 31 -4.81 -0.12 -19.48
C GLN A 31 -5.41 -1.41 -18.89
N SER A 32 -5.88 -1.38 -17.62
CA SER A 32 -6.55 -2.52 -16.98
C SER A 32 -7.98 -2.20 -16.55
N GLU A 33 -8.78 -3.23 -16.30
CA GLU A 33 -10.13 -3.07 -15.75
C GLU A 33 -10.10 -2.36 -14.41
N LEU A 34 -9.22 -2.80 -13.53
CA LEU A 34 -9.12 -2.27 -12.17
C LEU A 34 -8.59 -0.83 -12.15
N SER A 35 -7.65 -0.46 -13.04
CA SER A 35 -7.18 0.92 -13.12
C SER A 35 -8.28 1.88 -13.57
N ARG A 36 -9.11 1.49 -14.55
CA ARG A 36 -10.29 2.27 -14.96
C ARG A 36 -11.29 2.41 -13.82
N LEU A 37 -11.61 1.29 -13.14
CA LEU A 37 -12.56 1.27 -12.02
C LEU A 37 -12.11 2.19 -10.89
N LEU A 38 -10.83 2.12 -10.49
CA LEU A 38 -10.29 2.95 -9.41
C LEU A 38 -10.21 4.42 -9.82
N SER A 39 -9.82 4.72 -11.06
CA SER A 39 -9.79 6.09 -11.56
C SER A 39 -11.16 6.75 -11.52
N ASP A 40 -12.21 6.02 -11.92
CA ASP A 40 -13.59 6.51 -11.83
C ASP A 40 -14.07 6.62 -10.38
N ALA A 41 -13.64 5.70 -9.50
CA ALA A 41 -13.94 5.79 -8.08
C ALA A 41 -13.27 7.00 -7.41
N TYR A 42 -12.03 7.33 -7.80
CA TYR A 42 -11.34 8.54 -7.33
C TYR A 42 -12.00 9.84 -7.83
N LYS A 43 -12.57 9.87 -9.03
CA LYS A 43 -13.37 11.05 -9.50
C LYS A 43 -14.54 11.34 -8.58
N VAL A 44 -15.12 10.28 -7.98
CA VAL A 44 -16.20 10.42 -6.98
C VAL A 44 -15.65 10.82 -5.61
N ALA A 45 -14.54 10.18 -5.17
CA ALA A 45 -13.96 10.40 -3.86
C ALA A 45 -13.24 11.77 -3.73
N LEU A 46 -12.66 12.24 -4.82
CA LEU A 46 -11.89 13.49 -4.92
C LEU A 46 -12.42 14.39 -6.05
N PRO A 47 -13.65 14.92 -5.96
CA PRO A 47 -14.30 15.64 -7.06
C PRO A 47 -13.62 16.97 -7.45
N LYS A 48 -12.69 17.46 -6.63
CA LYS A 48 -11.91 18.68 -6.88
C LYS A 48 -10.46 18.41 -7.27
N ALA A 49 -10.04 17.13 -7.31
CA ALA A 49 -8.70 16.78 -7.70
C ALA A 49 -8.44 17.03 -9.19
N GLN A 50 -7.19 17.28 -9.53
CA GLN A 50 -6.74 17.23 -10.91
C GLN A 50 -6.49 15.77 -11.29
N PHE A 51 -6.83 15.39 -12.52
CA PHE A 51 -6.63 14.05 -13.07
C PHE A 51 -5.74 14.13 -14.30
N ILE A 52 -4.68 13.30 -14.33
CA ILE A 52 -3.71 13.23 -15.43
C ILE A 52 -3.63 11.78 -15.90
N ASP A 53 -3.95 11.57 -17.16
CA ASP A 53 -3.71 10.28 -17.83
C ASP A 53 -2.22 10.17 -18.16
N PHE A 54 -1.57 9.16 -17.59
CA PHE A 54 -0.13 8.93 -17.72
C PHE A 54 0.30 8.68 -19.16
N ASP A 55 -0.54 8.02 -19.95
CA ASP A 55 -0.23 7.64 -21.32
C ASP A 55 -0.39 8.81 -22.31
N LEU A 56 -1.10 9.88 -21.90
CA LEU A 56 -1.35 11.05 -22.73
C LEU A 56 -0.43 12.25 -22.46
N HIS A 57 0.44 12.15 -21.43
CA HIS A 57 1.31 13.23 -21.00
C HIS A 57 2.78 12.82 -21.03
N SER A 58 3.64 13.74 -21.40
CA SER A 58 5.08 13.49 -21.31
C SER A 58 5.58 13.50 -19.85
N PRO A 59 6.71 12.85 -19.54
CA PRO A 59 7.32 12.92 -18.21
C PRO A 59 7.50 14.35 -17.71
N GLU A 60 7.92 15.28 -18.57
CA GLU A 60 8.12 16.70 -18.22
C GLU A 60 6.81 17.38 -17.83
N GLN A 61 5.72 17.06 -18.53
CA GLN A 61 4.38 17.59 -18.19
C GLN A 61 3.92 17.09 -16.83
N ILE A 62 4.11 15.78 -16.53
CA ILE A 62 3.77 15.19 -15.23
C ILE A 62 4.62 15.80 -14.12
N HIS A 63 5.92 15.97 -14.34
CA HIS A 63 6.81 16.64 -13.36
C HIS A 63 6.42 18.10 -13.13
N ALA A 64 5.97 18.82 -14.15
CA ALA A 64 5.49 20.19 -14.03
C ALA A 64 4.22 20.27 -13.15
N GLU A 65 3.33 19.27 -13.22
CA GLU A 65 2.16 19.22 -12.33
C GLU A 65 2.55 18.87 -10.88
N PHE A 66 3.46 17.94 -10.68
CA PHE A 66 4.00 17.68 -9.33
C PHE A 66 4.66 18.93 -8.73
N ALA A 67 5.29 19.78 -9.57
CA ALA A 67 5.97 20.99 -9.10
C ALA A 67 5.03 22.07 -8.55
N LYS A 68 3.75 22.00 -8.86
CA LYS A 68 2.73 22.97 -8.38
C LYS A 68 2.23 22.62 -6.96
N LEU A 69 2.44 21.38 -6.51
CA LEU A 69 1.93 20.89 -5.25
C LEU A 69 2.74 21.44 -4.07
N GLN A 70 2.07 21.59 -2.94
CA GLN A 70 2.61 22.08 -1.69
C GLN A 70 2.75 20.92 -0.68
N ALA A 71 3.50 21.14 0.38
CA ALA A 71 3.65 20.15 1.46
C ALA A 71 2.28 19.68 1.98
N SER A 72 2.16 18.36 2.19
CA SER A 72 0.94 17.66 2.59
C SER A 72 -0.17 17.55 1.53
N ASP A 73 0.03 18.09 0.32
CA ASP A 73 -0.84 17.77 -0.80
C ASP A 73 -0.76 16.28 -1.13
N LEU A 74 -1.82 15.75 -1.73
CA LEU A 74 -1.96 14.33 -1.99
C LEU A 74 -1.70 14.00 -3.45
N VAL A 75 -0.85 13.01 -3.70
CA VAL A 75 -0.72 12.38 -5.01
C VAL A 75 -1.25 10.95 -4.96
N VAL A 76 -2.10 10.60 -5.90
CA VAL A 76 -2.59 9.23 -6.09
C VAL A 76 -2.03 8.69 -7.39
N LEU A 77 -1.43 7.50 -7.34
CA LEU A 77 -0.86 6.79 -8.48
C LEU A 77 -1.70 5.51 -8.73
N VAL A 78 -2.48 5.50 -9.81
CA VAL A 78 -3.33 4.36 -10.22
C VAL A 78 -2.69 3.70 -11.42
N GLN A 79 -2.00 2.57 -11.22
CA GLN A 79 -1.02 2.02 -12.15
C GLN A 79 -1.37 0.60 -12.58
N SER A 80 -1.69 0.39 -13.86
CA SER A 80 -1.81 -0.97 -14.43
C SER A 80 -0.48 -1.71 -14.40
N THR A 81 0.60 -0.98 -14.71
CA THR A 81 1.99 -1.38 -14.48
C THR A 81 2.67 -0.32 -13.59
N ASN A 82 3.94 -0.42 -13.30
CA ASN A 82 4.63 0.65 -12.58
C ASN A 82 4.88 1.83 -13.52
N PHE A 83 4.44 3.01 -13.14
CA PHE A 83 4.81 4.25 -13.80
C PHE A 83 6.32 4.46 -13.67
N ARG A 84 6.98 4.66 -14.79
CA ARG A 84 8.37 4.98 -14.86
C ARG A 84 8.52 6.37 -15.46
N LEU A 85 8.88 7.30 -14.60
CA LEU A 85 9.49 8.55 -14.99
C LEU A 85 11.02 8.35 -14.94
N GLU A 86 11.81 9.36 -14.75
CA GLU A 86 13.26 9.23 -14.62
C GLU A 86 13.69 8.56 -13.31
N ALA A 87 12.91 8.76 -12.24
CA ALA A 87 13.19 8.21 -10.93
C ALA A 87 12.81 6.72 -10.84
N PHE A 88 13.61 5.96 -10.11
CA PHE A 88 13.38 4.53 -9.87
C PHE A 88 12.02 4.26 -9.18
N ARG A 89 11.60 5.12 -8.26
CA ARG A 89 10.30 5.07 -7.57
C ARG A 89 9.73 6.47 -7.42
N ILE A 90 8.70 6.77 -8.19
CA ILE A 90 8.02 8.08 -8.15
C ILE A 90 7.56 8.43 -6.73
N ARG A 91 6.97 7.47 -6.00
CA ARG A 91 6.52 7.68 -4.62
C ARG A 91 7.62 8.20 -3.70
N VAL A 92 8.84 7.65 -3.81
CA VAL A 92 9.96 8.09 -2.96
C VAL A 92 10.34 9.55 -3.23
N GLU A 93 10.33 9.95 -4.50
CA GLU A 93 10.60 11.34 -4.88
C GLU A 93 9.52 12.30 -4.40
N LEU A 94 8.26 11.90 -4.49
CA LEU A 94 7.15 12.71 -4.02
C LEU A 94 7.17 12.88 -2.49
N VAL A 95 7.48 11.81 -1.74
CA VAL A 95 7.61 11.87 -0.27
C VAL A 95 8.78 12.77 0.14
N LYS A 96 9.91 12.78 -0.58
CA LYS A 96 11.02 13.73 -0.33
C LYS A 96 10.63 15.20 -0.58
N ARG A 97 9.54 15.43 -1.29
CA ARG A 97 8.98 16.77 -1.55
C ARG A 97 7.87 17.14 -0.57
N ASP A 98 7.80 16.45 0.56
CA ASP A 98 6.79 16.62 1.60
C ASP A 98 5.34 16.36 1.13
N LEU A 99 5.15 15.50 0.13
CA LEU A 99 3.83 15.10 -0.36
C LEU A 99 3.34 13.81 0.29
N LYS A 100 2.03 13.67 0.40
CA LYS A 100 1.36 12.41 0.76
C LYS A 100 1.09 11.60 -0.50
N VAL A 101 1.30 10.29 -0.46
CA VAL A 101 1.17 9.46 -1.65
C VAL A 101 0.35 8.20 -1.38
N ILE A 102 -0.68 7.97 -2.20
CA ILE A 102 -1.39 6.69 -2.33
C ILE A 102 -0.90 6.03 -3.62
N GLU A 103 -0.46 4.78 -3.52
CA GLU A 103 0.01 4.03 -4.68
C GLU A 103 -0.78 2.73 -4.84
N HIS A 104 -1.35 2.52 -6.03
CA HIS A 104 -1.98 1.28 -6.46
C HIS A 104 -1.17 0.69 -7.61
N PRO A 105 -0.13 -0.13 -7.32
CA PRO A 105 0.75 -0.68 -8.35
C PRO A 105 0.20 -1.96 -8.95
N HIS A 106 0.64 -2.30 -10.17
CA HIS A 106 0.44 -3.59 -10.83
C HIS A 106 -1.03 -4.04 -10.97
N LEU A 107 -1.96 -3.12 -11.13
CA LEU A 107 -3.40 -3.41 -11.19
C LEU A 107 -3.80 -4.32 -12.35
N SER A 108 -2.99 -4.40 -13.42
CA SER A 108 -3.22 -5.31 -14.55
C SER A 108 -3.08 -6.80 -14.19
N ARG A 109 -2.48 -7.10 -13.04
CA ARG A 109 -2.35 -8.47 -12.54
C ARG A 109 -3.64 -9.00 -11.92
N MET A 110 -4.55 -8.11 -11.48
CA MET A 110 -5.85 -8.45 -10.92
C MET A 110 -6.86 -8.58 -12.05
N VAL A 111 -7.31 -9.80 -12.33
CA VAL A 111 -8.23 -10.11 -13.43
C VAL A 111 -9.44 -10.91 -12.97
N GLY A 112 -10.57 -10.74 -13.65
CA GLY A 112 -11.80 -11.46 -13.34
C GLY A 112 -12.27 -11.20 -11.89
N ASP A 113 -12.48 -12.26 -11.12
CA ASP A 113 -12.97 -12.18 -9.73
C ASP A 113 -12.00 -11.47 -8.79
N GLU A 114 -10.70 -11.42 -9.12
CA GLU A 114 -9.68 -10.74 -8.31
C GLU A 114 -9.90 -9.22 -8.26
N VAL A 115 -10.55 -8.65 -9.27
CA VAL A 115 -10.94 -7.22 -9.27
C VAL A 115 -11.86 -6.92 -8.08
N ALA A 116 -12.85 -7.78 -7.83
CA ALA A 116 -13.75 -7.63 -6.68
C ALA A 116 -13.01 -7.82 -5.35
N VAL A 117 -12.13 -8.83 -5.27
CA VAL A 117 -11.30 -9.08 -4.08
C VAL A 117 -10.41 -7.88 -3.76
N TYR A 118 -9.80 -7.26 -4.78
CA TYR A 118 -9.00 -6.05 -4.59
C TYR A 118 -9.82 -4.89 -4.03
N VAL A 119 -11.02 -4.67 -4.57
CA VAL A 119 -11.93 -3.62 -4.10
C VAL A 119 -12.35 -3.86 -2.66
N ASP A 120 -12.69 -5.10 -2.30
CA ASP A 120 -13.05 -5.46 -0.93
C ASP A 120 -11.87 -5.27 0.04
N ALA A 121 -10.65 -5.58 -0.40
CA ALA A 121 -9.43 -5.39 0.38
C ALA A 121 -9.08 -3.91 0.65
N LEU A 122 -9.68 -2.96 -0.08
CA LEU A 122 -9.57 -1.52 0.22
C LEU A 122 -10.41 -1.08 1.43
N ALA A 123 -11.30 -1.92 1.96
CA ALA A 123 -12.06 -1.60 3.16
C ALA A 123 -11.10 -1.30 4.33
N TYR A 124 -11.25 -0.14 4.94
CA TYR A 124 -10.36 0.28 6.01
C TYR A 124 -11.12 0.62 7.28
N ASP A 125 -10.84 -0.14 8.32
CA ASP A 125 -11.26 0.14 9.71
C ASP A 125 -10.03 0.57 10.51
N GLY A 126 -9.90 1.87 10.76
CA GLY A 126 -8.75 2.42 11.43
C GLY A 126 -8.56 1.93 12.87
N ALA A 127 -9.64 1.61 13.59
CA ALA A 127 -9.56 1.06 14.94
C ALA A 127 -9.00 -0.37 14.91
N TYR A 128 -9.50 -1.19 14.00
CA TYR A 128 -9.03 -2.56 13.80
C TYR A 128 -7.56 -2.61 13.35
N PHE A 129 -7.23 -1.97 12.22
CA PHE A 129 -5.87 -2.03 11.65
C PHE A 129 -4.81 -1.51 12.61
N ARG A 130 -5.04 -0.36 13.24
CA ARG A 130 -4.08 0.22 14.20
C ARG A 130 -4.01 -0.59 15.49
N GLY A 131 -5.16 -1.05 16.01
CA GLY A 131 -5.22 -1.85 17.24
C GLY A 131 -4.54 -3.21 17.09
N VAL A 132 -4.88 -3.96 16.05
CA VAL A 132 -4.26 -5.27 15.75
C VAL A 132 -2.79 -5.10 15.43
N GLY A 133 -2.43 -4.11 14.61
CA GLY A 133 -1.02 -3.84 14.28
C GLY A 133 -0.18 -3.55 15.51
N GLN A 134 -0.64 -2.71 16.42
CA GLN A 134 0.08 -2.41 17.65
C GLN A 134 0.15 -3.63 18.58
N GLY A 135 -0.91 -4.44 18.66
CA GLY A 135 -0.89 -5.69 19.41
C GLY A 135 0.15 -6.68 18.88
N LEU A 136 0.17 -6.91 17.57
CA LEU A 136 1.18 -7.76 16.91
C LEU A 136 2.60 -7.24 17.10
N LYS A 137 2.81 -5.92 16.95
CA LYS A 137 4.12 -5.31 17.24
C LYS A 137 4.58 -5.61 18.66
N THR A 138 3.72 -5.43 19.64
CA THR A 138 4.06 -5.68 21.05
C THR A 138 4.47 -7.14 21.29
N ILE A 139 3.77 -8.10 20.67
CA ILE A 139 4.09 -9.51 20.74
C ILE A 139 5.46 -9.80 20.11
N ILE A 140 5.68 -9.29 18.88
CA ILE A 140 6.93 -9.51 18.14
C ILE A 140 8.12 -8.89 18.87
N ASP A 141 8.01 -7.64 19.32
CA ASP A 141 9.10 -6.92 20.01
C ASP A 141 9.52 -7.58 21.34
N SER A 142 8.60 -8.31 21.99
CA SER A 142 8.88 -9.04 23.23
C SER A 142 9.36 -10.47 23.02
N ALA A 143 9.22 -11.00 21.81
CA ALA A 143 9.53 -12.41 21.52
C ALA A 143 11.03 -12.67 21.53
N LYS A 144 11.43 -13.81 22.10
CA LYS A 144 12.82 -14.32 22.10
C LYS A 144 13.12 -15.24 20.92
N GLY A 145 12.12 -15.53 20.12
CA GLY A 145 12.14 -16.39 18.96
C GLY A 145 10.72 -16.67 18.50
N GLY A 146 10.58 -17.52 17.49
CA GLY A 146 9.26 -17.86 16.97
C GLY A 146 9.26 -19.14 16.15
N VAL A 147 8.08 -19.63 15.83
CA VAL A 147 7.89 -20.76 14.93
C VAL A 147 6.79 -20.40 13.94
N LEU A 148 7.08 -20.55 12.66
CA LEU A 148 6.08 -20.51 11.61
C LEU A 148 5.78 -21.97 11.22
N ASP A 149 4.57 -22.43 11.52
CA ASP A 149 4.08 -23.74 11.13
C ASP A 149 3.16 -23.57 9.91
N SER A 150 3.67 -23.91 8.74
CA SER A 150 2.94 -23.78 7.47
C SER A 150 2.36 -25.11 6.97
N GLY A 151 2.59 -26.21 7.70
CA GLY A 151 2.16 -27.54 7.28
C GLY A 151 0.97 -28.09 8.04
N GLY A 152 0.78 -27.65 9.27
CA GLY A 152 -0.23 -28.21 10.15
C GLY A 152 -0.17 -29.74 10.24
N ALA A 153 -1.31 -30.39 10.42
CA ALA A 153 -1.39 -31.85 10.51
C ALA A 153 -1.06 -32.59 9.20
N THR A 154 -1.24 -31.92 8.04
CA THR A 154 -1.03 -32.55 6.72
C THR A 154 0.42 -32.55 6.25
N HIS A 155 1.24 -31.64 6.78
CA HIS A 155 2.66 -31.51 6.42
C HIS A 155 3.49 -31.17 7.68
N PRO A 156 3.58 -32.08 8.65
CA PRO A 156 4.15 -31.81 9.97
C PRO A 156 5.63 -31.39 9.97
N GLY A 157 6.34 -31.56 8.86
CA GLY A 157 7.73 -31.14 8.68
C GLY A 157 7.91 -29.72 8.13
N ALA A 158 6.84 -29.02 7.78
CA ALA A 158 6.91 -27.66 7.21
C ALA A 158 6.88 -26.60 8.31
N ARG A 159 7.94 -26.55 9.13
CA ARG A 159 8.13 -25.61 10.23
C ARG A 159 9.43 -24.85 10.04
N LEU A 160 9.36 -23.53 10.16
CA LEU A 160 10.51 -22.62 10.20
C LEU A 160 10.66 -22.09 11.62
N VAL A 161 11.84 -22.30 12.20
CA VAL A 161 12.16 -21.89 13.56
C VAL A 161 13.06 -20.67 13.52
N PHE A 162 12.68 -19.63 14.21
CA PHE A 162 13.48 -18.46 14.49
C PHE A 162 14.07 -18.60 15.89
N GLY A 163 15.36 -18.96 15.98
CA GLY A 163 16.06 -19.23 17.24
C GLY A 163 16.63 -17.98 17.91
N SER A 164 16.31 -16.80 17.41
CA SER A 164 16.70 -15.51 17.99
C SER A 164 15.51 -14.57 18.12
N ALA A 165 15.68 -13.48 18.85
CA ALA A 165 14.73 -12.36 18.88
C ALA A 165 14.62 -11.69 17.50
N PHE A 166 13.63 -10.85 17.35
CA PHE A 166 13.37 -10.08 16.15
C PHE A 166 13.85 -8.63 16.30
N GLU A 167 14.14 -7.98 15.17
CA GLU A 167 14.23 -6.53 15.12
C GLU A 167 12.88 -5.90 15.49
N SER A 168 12.89 -4.64 15.95
CA SER A 168 11.63 -3.97 16.29
C SER A 168 10.69 -3.95 15.09
N ALA A 169 9.51 -4.52 15.28
CA ALA A 169 8.52 -4.65 14.22
C ALA A 169 8.07 -3.27 13.71
N LYS A 170 7.90 -3.18 12.39
CA LYS A 170 7.45 -2.00 11.68
C LYS A 170 5.97 -2.15 11.35
N LEU A 171 5.25 -1.04 11.42
CA LEU A 171 3.82 -0.98 11.13
C LEU A 171 3.57 -0.25 9.81
N ASN A 172 2.83 -0.87 8.92
CA ASN A 172 2.26 -0.25 7.74
C ASN A 172 0.73 -0.45 7.78
N VAL A 173 0.11 0.20 8.76
CA VAL A 173 -1.32 0.03 9.10
C VAL A 173 -2.16 1.28 8.78
N GLY A 174 -1.62 2.21 8.00
CA GLY A 174 -2.37 3.37 7.54
C GLY A 174 -2.58 4.46 8.60
N ASP A 175 -1.58 4.77 9.40
CA ASP A 175 -1.62 5.94 10.30
C ASP A 175 -0.72 7.07 9.80
N TYR A 176 -1.18 7.76 8.77
CA TYR A 176 -0.44 8.84 8.10
C TYR A 176 -1.02 10.23 8.37
N ARG A 177 -1.94 10.36 9.32
CA ARG A 177 -2.71 11.58 9.60
C ARG A 177 -1.82 12.77 9.93
N ALA A 178 -0.86 12.58 10.82
CA ALA A 178 0.03 13.64 11.30
C ALA A 178 1.31 13.82 10.47
N MET A 179 1.52 13.01 9.45
CA MET A 179 2.75 13.00 8.65
C MET A 179 2.55 13.84 7.39
N PRO A 180 3.35 14.88 7.14
CA PRO A 180 3.23 15.70 5.93
C PRO A 180 3.78 14.98 4.70
N ASN A 181 4.75 14.07 4.89
CA ASN A 181 5.54 13.42 3.86
C ASN A 181 5.53 11.90 4.04
N THR A 182 4.48 11.27 3.60
CA THR A 182 4.31 9.83 3.78
C THR A 182 3.49 9.22 2.65
N GLY A 183 3.53 7.93 2.55
CA GLY A 183 2.68 7.24 1.60
C GLY A 183 2.80 5.73 1.71
N GLY A 184 1.86 5.05 1.11
CA GLY A 184 1.80 3.60 1.11
C GLY A 184 1.23 3.04 -0.18
N GLN A 185 1.53 1.77 -0.38
CA GLN A 185 0.83 0.95 -1.36
C GLN A 185 -0.48 0.46 -0.76
N PHE A 186 -1.51 0.39 -1.57
CA PHE A 186 -2.82 -0.09 -1.17
C PHE A 186 -3.24 -1.29 -2.03
N PRO A 187 -3.96 -2.25 -1.44
CA PRO A 187 -4.47 -2.33 -0.05
C PRO A 187 -3.36 -2.32 1.00
N ILE A 188 -3.66 -1.80 2.20
CA ILE A 188 -2.70 -1.61 3.29
C ILE A 188 -3.06 -2.51 4.48
N GLY A 189 -2.09 -2.84 5.33
CA GLY A 189 -2.32 -3.61 6.55
C GLY A 189 -1.24 -4.67 6.77
N GLU A 190 -0.01 -4.24 7.06
CA GLU A 190 1.08 -5.18 7.33
C GLU A 190 1.82 -4.82 8.61
N VAL A 191 2.31 -5.87 9.29
CA VAL A 191 3.28 -5.79 10.36
C VAL A 191 4.43 -6.69 9.96
N PHE A 192 5.63 -6.16 9.92
CA PHE A 192 6.80 -6.89 9.46
C PHE A 192 8.03 -6.65 10.32
N THR A 193 8.92 -7.63 10.34
CA THR A 193 10.16 -7.61 11.10
C THR A 193 11.20 -8.51 10.43
N GLU A 194 12.42 -8.46 10.94
CA GLU A 194 13.53 -9.32 10.53
C GLU A 194 14.06 -10.06 11.75
N ALA A 195 14.63 -11.25 11.56
CA ALA A 195 15.33 -11.95 12.63
C ALA A 195 16.66 -11.23 12.95
N GLN A 196 16.97 -11.01 14.22
CA GLN A 196 18.25 -10.41 14.63
C GLN A 196 19.46 -11.27 14.25
N ASN A 197 19.28 -12.58 14.19
CA ASN A 197 20.33 -13.50 13.74
C ASN A 197 19.77 -14.48 12.71
N LEU A 198 20.12 -14.28 11.45
CA LEU A 198 19.69 -15.14 10.34
C LEU A 198 20.29 -16.55 10.41
N GLU A 199 21.46 -16.74 11.03
CA GLU A 199 22.06 -18.06 11.21
C GLU A 199 21.26 -18.95 12.19
N ALA A 200 20.45 -18.32 13.04
CA ALA A 200 19.53 -19.01 13.95
C ALA A 200 18.16 -19.33 13.31
N VAL A 201 17.98 -19.08 12.02
CA VAL A 201 16.75 -19.40 11.30
C VAL A 201 16.92 -20.72 10.57
N ASN A 202 16.14 -21.73 10.97
CA ASN A 202 16.26 -23.09 10.45
C ASN A 202 14.90 -23.72 10.18
N GLY A 203 14.81 -24.52 9.14
CA GLY A 203 13.61 -25.29 8.85
C GLY A 203 13.12 -25.19 7.42
N ARG A 204 11.84 -25.43 7.25
CA ARG A 204 11.17 -25.45 5.95
C ARG A 204 9.83 -24.75 6.03
N VAL A 205 9.42 -24.07 4.97
CA VAL A 205 8.06 -23.54 4.82
C VAL A 205 7.38 -24.20 3.61
N ARG A 206 6.08 -24.39 3.73
CA ARG A 206 5.22 -24.70 2.60
C ARG A 206 4.57 -23.40 2.14
N ILE A 207 4.79 -23.05 0.89
CA ILE A 207 4.18 -21.87 0.27
C ILE A 207 2.90 -22.33 -0.43
N PHE A 208 1.78 -21.68 -0.10
CA PHE A 208 0.45 -21.98 -0.66
C PHE A 208 0.07 -21.02 -1.78
N ALA A 209 0.49 -19.77 -1.67
CA ALA A 209 0.20 -18.73 -2.65
C ALA A 209 1.25 -17.64 -2.59
N PHE A 210 1.46 -16.95 -3.69
CA PHE A 210 2.21 -15.70 -3.74
C PHE A 210 1.23 -14.55 -3.96
N GLY A 211 1.36 -13.48 -3.17
CA GLY A 211 0.70 -12.22 -3.45
C GLY A 211 1.38 -11.54 -4.63
N ASP A 212 0.60 -11.13 -5.63
CA ASP A 212 1.15 -10.65 -6.90
C ASP A 212 1.18 -9.13 -7.04
N THR A 213 0.47 -8.39 -6.20
CA THR A 213 0.45 -6.93 -6.26
C THR A 213 1.71 -6.25 -5.73
N ASN A 214 2.39 -6.88 -4.76
CA ASN A 214 3.54 -6.32 -4.06
C ASN A 214 4.86 -7.07 -4.31
N SER A 215 4.85 -8.13 -5.09
CA SER A 215 6.08 -8.82 -5.49
C SER A 215 6.84 -7.95 -6.49
N CYS A 216 7.92 -7.36 -6.04
CA CYS A 216 8.87 -6.62 -6.88
C CYS A 216 9.81 -7.55 -7.60
#